data_0a61244a452ef3939b9c63ed9bed4881
#
_entry.id   0a61244a452ef3939b9c63ed9bed4881
#
_cell.length_a   1.000
_cell.length_b   1.000
_cell.length_c   1.000
_cell.angle_alpha   90.00
_cell.angle_beta   90.00
_cell.angle_gamma   90.00
#
_symmetry.space_group_name_H-M   'P 1'
#
loop_
_entity.id
_entity.type
_entity.pdbx_description
1 polymer ?
#
loop_
_entity_poly.entity_id
_entity_poly.type
_entity_poly.pdbx_seq_one_letter_code
_entity_poly.pdbx_strand_id
1 'polypeptide(L)'
;WVQECSLSNAPGPSGVYRTEPFTRKDCDAFASEFVGRQGAEIRFGTPDVDYYDSRAFYSDHRTYALWVYYNDHSYEYTDYRVDSELRYSGKGGAITEDDLRAALDKLGIEIPDAASFVAVDESEGRYAFRAECVVEDDVLTNGELVCWVAEGGILYKVDNHLSVSTLHGNAAVISSQEAYERLCAGRFSWRDVPMFNYLSPRQVRVTDCKLEYMTDNKGFHQPVYLFTLSDENDAALRGGTGWTTFVPALAG
;
A
#
# COMPACT_ATOMS: atom_id res chain seq x y z
N TRP A 1 -28.37 -1.53 -9.59
CA TRP A 1 -27.56 -1.59 -8.37
C TRP A 1 -28.39 -2.17 -7.22
N VAL A 2 -27.84 -3.06 -6.44
CA VAL A 2 -28.44 -3.65 -5.24
C VAL A 2 -27.52 -3.41 -4.07
N GLN A 3 -28.03 -2.73 -3.06
CA GLN A 3 -27.30 -2.48 -1.81
C GLN A 3 -27.44 -3.69 -0.88
N GLU A 4 -26.33 -4.28 -0.49
CA GLU A 4 -26.24 -5.37 0.50
C GLU A 4 -25.40 -4.97 1.74
N CYS A 5 -24.73 -3.81 1.71
CA CYS A 5 -23.97 -3.28 2.82
C CYS A 5 -24.73 -2.22 3.62
N SER A 6 -24.30 -1.96 4.86
CA SER A 6 -24.82 -0.90 5.68
C SER A 6 -24.20 0.44 5.28
N LEU A 7 -25.02 1.47 5.13
CA LEU A 7 -24.58 2.84 4.82
C LEU A 7 -25.04 3.81 5.92
N SER A 8 -24.32 4.91 6.09
CA SER A 8 -24.59 5.96 7.05
C SER A 8 -24.93 7.27 6.36
N ASN A 9 -25.89 8.02 6.92
CA ASN A 9 -26.17 9.40 6.52
C ASN A 9 -25.29 10.44 7.24
N ALA A 10 -24.51 10.00 8.23
CA ALA A 10 -23.54 10.88 8.88
C ALA A 10 -22.35 11.16 7.96
N PRO A 11 -21.85 12.40 7.89
CA PRO A 11 -20.63 12.70 7.16
C PRO A 11 -19.44 11.90 7.74
N GLY A 12 -18.48 11.58 6.88
CA GLY A 12 -17.23 10.96 7.30
C GLY A 12 -16.29 11.95 8.01
N PRO A 13 -15.14 11.47 8.52
CA PRO A 13 -14.11 12.33 9.08
C PRO A 13 -13.55 13.29 8.03
N SER A 14 -13.27 14.52 8.42
CA SER A 14 -12.96 15.65 7.53
C SER A 14 -11.47 15.86 7.24
N GLY A 15 -10.59 15.04 7.81
CA GLY A 15 -9.15 15.22 7.65
C GLY A 15 -8.69 14.96 6.21
N VAL A 16 -7.84 15.86 5.71
CA VAL A 16 -7.00 15.67 4.52
C VAL A 16 -5.56 15.66 5.01
N TYR A 17 -4.84 14.58 4.74
CA TYR A 17 -3.47 14.39 5.22
C TYR A 17 -2.48 14.58 4.08
N ARG A 18 -1.21 14.82 4.40
CA ARG A 18 -0.17 14.99 3.41
C ARG A 18 1.14 14.35 3.82
N THR A 19 1.74 13.65 2.86
CA THR A 19 3.14 13.28 2.85
C THR A 19 3.84 14.20 1.84
N GLU A 20 4.90 14.92 2.26
CA GLU A 20 5.66 15.72 1.30
C GLU A 20 6.38 14.79 0.32
N PRO A 21 6.13 14.90 -0.99
CA PRO A 21 6.77 14.02 -1.98
C PRO A 21 8.29 14.17 -1.94
N PHE A 22 9.00 13.07 -2.13
CA PHE A 22 10.45 13.08 -2.29
C PHE A 22 10.86 13.79 -3.57
N THR A 23 11.88 14.63 -3.47
CA THR A 23 12.64 15.05 -4.63
C THR A 23 13.65 13.97 -5.01
N ARG A 24 14.24 14.06 -6.19
CA ARG A 24 15.36 13.19 -6.60
C ARG A 24 16.49 13.16 -5.57
N LYS A 25 16.82 14.34 -5.01
CA LYS A 25 17.86 14.48 -3.99
C LYS A 25 17.49 13.76 -2.68
N ASP A 26 16.20 13.78 -2.32
CA ASP A 26 15.72 13.10 -1.11
C ASP A 26 15.80 11.58 -1.29
N CYS A 27 15.45 11.05 -2.48
CA CYS A 27 15.64 9.63 -2.80
C CYS A 27 17.12 9.23 -2.73
N ASP A 28 18.04 10.05 -3.26
CA ASP A 28 19.49 9.81 -3.19
C ASP A 28 19.99 9.78 -1.74
N ALA A 29 19.49 10.70 -0.91
CA ALA A 29 19.83 10.77 0.50
C ALA A 29 19.29 9.56 1.27
N PHE A 30 18.01 9.22 1.06
CA PHE A 30 17.38 8.04 1.66
C PHE A 30 18.13 6.76 1.28
N ALA A 31 18.42 6.55 0.00
CA ALA A 31 19.14 5.37 -0.46
C ALA A 31 20.56 5.30 0.13
N SER A 32 21.26 6.43 0.21
CA SER A 32 22.61 6.49 0.81
C SER A 32 22.61 6.14 2.29
N GLU A 33 21.62 6.62 3.03
CA GLU A 33 21.45 6.28 4.44
C GLU A 33 21.09 4.80 4.63
N PHE A 34 20.08 4.31 3.88
CA PHE A 34 19.63 2.93 3.93
C PHE A 34 20.76 1.94 3.69
N VAL A 35 21.60 2.19 2.70
CA VAL A 35 22.72 1.33 2.35
C VAL A 35 23.91 1.52 3.31
N GLY A 36 24.15 2.72 3.76
CA GLY A 36 25.20 3.02 4.75
C GLY A 36 25.02 2.22 6.04
N ARG A 37 23.78 2.03 6.49
CA ARG A 37 23.44 1.19 7.64
C ARG A 37 23.77 -0.29 7.45
N GLN A 38 23.86 -0.76 6.21
CA GLN A 38 24.23 -2.14 5.88
C GLN A 38 25.74 -2.34 5.72
N GLY A 39 26.53 -1.29 5.95
CA GLY A 39 28.00 -1.33 5.80
C GLY A 39 28.48 -1.48 4.34
N ALA A 40 27.60 -1.19 3.38
CA ALA A 40 27.90 -1.24 1.95
C ALA A 40 28.01 0.18 1.38
N GLU A 41 28.82 0.38 0.36
CA GLU A 41 28.80 1.60 -0.44
C GLU A 41 27.75 1.44 -1.55
N ILE A 42 26.85 2.44 -1.69
CA ILE A 42 26.08 2.56 -2.92
C ILE A 42 27.03 2.97 -4.01
N ARG A 43 27.17 2.10 -4.98
CA ARG A 43 27.58 2.51 -6.30
C ARG A 43 26.33 2.52 -7.15
N PHE A 44 25.88 3.71 -7.49
CA PHE A 44 24.82 3.85 -8.48
C PHE A 44 25.28 3.16 -9.74
N GLY A 45 24.68 2.01 -10.08
CA GLY A 45 24.92 1.38 -11.34
C GLY A 45 24.50 2.34 -12.46
N THR A 46 25.32 2.54 -13.47
CA THR A 46 24.91 3.26 -14.67
C THR A 46 24.22 2.29 -15.64
N PRO A 47 23.04 2.66 -16.18
CA PRO A 47 22.37 3.92 -15.95
C PRO A 47 21.49 3.88 -14.72
N ASP A 48 21.53 4.94 -13.92
CA ASP A 48 20.47 5.29 -13.00
C ASP A 48 19.16 5.23 -13.77
N VAL A 49 18.30 4.28 -13.45
CA VAL A 49 17.00 4.23 -14.10
C VAL A 49 16.09 5.16 -13.31
N ASP A 50 15.89 6.34 -13.87
CA ASP A 50 14.97 7.33 -13.35
C ASP A 50 13.63 7.10 -14.04
N TYR A 51 12.66 6.61 -13.31
CA TYR A 51 11.29 6.46 -13.79
C TYR A 51 10.49 7.72 -13.48
N TYR A 52 9.34 7.87 -14.12
CA TYR A 52 8.47 9.04 -13.91
C TYR A 52 8.04 9.23 -12.44
N ASP A 53 7.85 8.15 -11.70
CA ASP A 53 7.31 8.08 -10.35
C ASP A 53 8.26 7.50 -9.30
N SER A 54 9.41 6.99 -9.72
CA SER A 54 10.32 6.24 -8.84
C SER A 54 11.78 6.31 -9.28
N ARG A 55 12.67 5.93 -8.39
CA ARG A 55 14.10 5.82 -8.64
C ARG A 55 14.64 4.49 -8.13
N ALA A 56 15.40 3.80 -8.99
CA ALA A 56 15.99 2.53 -8.68
C ALA A 56 17.49 2.66 -8.39
N PHE A 57 17.93 1.99 -7.35
CA PHE A 57 19.32 1.90 -6.90
C PHE A 57 19.75 0.44 -6.86
N TYR A 58 20.97 0.17 -7.32
CA TYR A 58 21.53 -1.18 -7.33
C TYR A 58 22.93 -1.18 -6.70
N SER A 59 23.23 -2.22 -5.95
CA SER A 59 24.61 -2.44 -5.51
C SER A 59 25.51 -2.87 -6.65
N ASP A 60 26.83 -2.76 -6.41
CA ASP A 60 27.82 -3.46 -7.24
C ASP A 60 27.46 -4.94 -7.35
N HIS A 61 27.58 -5.48 -8.57
CA HIS A 61 27.24 -6.87 -8.91
C HIS A 61 25.76 -7.23 -8.69
N ARG A 62 24.87 -6.24 -8.50
CA ARG A 62 23.43 -6.46 -8.27
C ARG A 62 23.13 -7.42 -7.12
N THR A 63 23.85 -7.30 -6.02
CA THR A 63 23.60 -8.10 -4.82
C THR A 63 22.34 -7.67 -4.09
N TYR A 64 21.93 -6.42 -4.24
CA TYR A 64 20.62 -5.92 -3.80
C TYR A 64 20.10 -4.81 -4.72
N ALA A 65 18.79 -4.58 -4.65
CA ALA A 65 18.11 -3.44 -5.26
C ALA A 65 17.27 -2.71 -4.22
N LEU A 66 17.17 -1.40 -4.39
CA LEU A 66 16.25 -0.53 -3.66
C LEU A 66 15.52 0.35 -4.69
N TRP A 67 14.20 0.33 -4.66
CA TRP A 67 13.34 1.20 -5.44
C TRP A 67 12.66 2.17 -4.48
N VAL A 68 12.66 3.46 -4.77
CA VAL A 68 12.04 4.50 -3.96
C VAL A 68 11.06 5.28 -4.82
N TYR A 69 9.82 5.39 -4.34
CA TYR A 69 8.75 6.11 -5.03
C TYR A 69 8.64 7.54 -4.49
N TYR A 70 8.41 8.51 -5.39
CA TYR A 70 8.46 9.93 -5.04
C TYR A 70 7.24 10.38 -4.22
N ASN A 71 6.05 9.86 -4.53
CA ASN A 71 4.80 10.45 -4.08
C ASN A 71 4.44 10.17 -2.61
N ASP A 72 4.76 8.98 -2.13
CA ASP A 72 4.29 8.46 -0.83
C ASP A 72 5.40 7.88 0.03
N HIS A 73 6.66 8.03 -0.39
CA HIS A 73 7.84 7.47 0.26
C HIS A 73 7.84 5.94 0.36
N SER A 74 7.00 5.28 -0.42
CA SER A 74 7.06 3.83 -0.50
C SER A 74 8.36 3.37 -1.15
N TYR A 75 8.79 2.16 -0.82
CA TYR A 75 10.01 1.59 -1.38
C TYR A 75 9.97 0.08 -1.35
N GLU A 76 10.70 -0.52 -2.29
CA GLU A 76 10.97 -1.95 -2.35
C GLU A 76 12.46 -2.21 -2.17
N TYR A 77 12.80 -3.12 -1.27
CA TYR A 77 14.17 -3.60 -1.05
C TYR A 77 14.25 -5.10 -1.28
N THR A 78 15.30 -5.56 -1.96
CA THR A 78 15.57 -6.99 -2.14
C THR A 78 17.07 -7.26 -2.01
N ASP A 79 17.45 -8.18 -1.11
CA ASP A 79 18.79 -8.77 -1.05
C ASP A 79 18.84 -10.03 -1.93
N TYR A 80 19.40 -9.91 -3.12
CA TYR A 80 19.48 -11.00 -4.08
C TYR A 80 20.43 -12.13 -3.67
N ARG A 81 21.35 -11.90 -2.72
CA ARG A 81 22.25 -12.95 -2.22
C ARG A 81 21.46 -14.03 -1.51
N VAL A 82 20.45 -13.60 -0.77
CA VAL A 82 19.55 -14.50 -0.02
C VAL A 82 18.43 -15.00 -0.92
N ASP A 83 17.80 -14.11 -1.69
CA ASP A 83 16.69 -14.45 -2.59
C ASP A 83 17.08 -15.52 -3.62
N SER A 84 18.29 -15.45 -4.20
CA SER A 84 18.74 -16.43 -5.22
C SER A 84 18.92 -17.85 -4.68
N GLU A 85 19.31 -18.00 -3.41
CA GLU A 85 19.50 -19.30 -2.78
C GLU A 85 18.16 -19.92 -2.31
N LEU A 86 17.21 -19.08 -1.94
CA LEU A 86 15.97 -19.47 -1.26
C LEU A 86 14.76 -19.55 -2.18
N ARG A 87 14.73 -18.84 -3.30
CA ARG A 87 13.69 -18.99 -4.33
C ARG A 87 13.52 -20.44 -4.80
N TYR A 88 14.59 -21.23 -4.74
CA TYR A 88 14.58 -22.63 -5.15
C TYR A 88 14.21 -23.61 -4.03
N SER A 89 14.32 -23.23 -2.77
CA SER A 89 13.97 -24.09 -1.64
C SER A 89 12.47 -24.08 -1.32
N GLY A 90 11.77 -22.99 -1.68
CA GLY A 90 10.33 -22.82 -1.43
C GLY A 90 9.94 -22.81 0.05
N LYS A 91 10.93 -22.63 0.96
CA LYS A 91 10.68 -22.64 2.40
C LYS A 91 10.93 -21.27 2.98
N GLY A 92 9.85 -20.64 3.40
CA GLY A 92 9.90 -19.46 4.25
C GLY A 92 10.44 -19.79 5.64
N GLY A 93 10.98 -18.76 6.32
CA GLY A 93 11.42 -18.84 7.71
C GLY A 93 10.33 -18.35 8.66
N ALA A 94 10.20 -19.01 9.81
CA ALA A 94 9.41 -18.49 10.92
C ALA A 94 10.18 -17.35 11.61
N ILE A 95 9.47 -16.29 11.99
CA ILE A 95 10.01 -15.16 12.75
C ILE A 95 8.95 -14.63 13.71
N THR A 96 9.39 -14.16 14.88
CA THR A 96 8.50 -13.45 15.81
C THR A 96 8.37 -11.98 15.42
N GLU A 97 7.35 -11.29 15.93
CA GLU A 97 7.20 -9.85 15.73
C GLU A 97 8.43 -9.07 16.22
N ASP A 98 8.91 -9.39 17.42
CA ASP A 98 10.07 -8.71 18.03
C ASP A 98 11.35 -8.89 17.19
N ASP A 99 11.58 -10.11 16.70
CA ASP A 99 12.75 -10.40 15.85
C ASP A 99 12.65 -9.69 14.50
N LEU A 100 11.44 -9.62 13.92
CA LEU A 100 11.24 -8.91 12.66
C LEU A 100 11.41 -7.39 12.84
N ARG A 101 10.85 -6.81 13.91
CA ARG A 101 11.08 -5.40 14.26
C ARG A 101 12.58 -5.12 14.44
N ALA A 102 13.30 -5.99 15.15
CA ALA A 102 14.75 -5.85 15.32
C ALA A 102 15.54 -5.98 13.99
N ALA A 103 15.05 -6.81 13.05
CA ALA A 103 15.66 -6.92 11.72
C ALA A 103 15.42 -5.66 10.87
N LEU A 104 14.21 -5.09 10.94
CA LEU A 104 13.84 -3.84 10.26
C LEU A 104 14.60 -2.64 10.84
N ASP A 105 14.73 -2.55 12.15
CA ASP A 105 15.50 -1.48 12.83
C ASP A 105 16.98 -1.45 12.39
N LYS A 106 17.61 -2.61 12.17
CA LYS A 106 18.97 -2.69 11.61
C LYS A 106 19.05 -2.08 10.21
N LEU A 107 17.98 -2.16 9.44
CA LEU A 107 17.86 -1.50 8.13
C LEU A 107 17.48 -0.01 8.26
N GLY A 108 17.16 0.45 9.48
CA GLY A 108 16.66 1.79 9.75
C GLY A 108 15.21 2.00 9.38
N ILE A 109 14.45 0.92 9.34
CA ILE A 109 13.02 0.96 9.07
C ILE A 109 12.27 1.00 10.39
N GLU A 110 11.65 2.13 10.68
CA GLU A 110 10.80 2.32 11.85
C GLU A 110 9.37 1.89 11.54
N ILE A 111 8.79 1.08 12.43
CA ILE A 111 7.39 0.65 12.31
C ILE A 111 6.55 1.48 13.26
N PRO A 112 5.56 2.24 12.76
CA PRO A 112 4.65 3.01 13.61
C PRO A 112 3.90 2.11 14.62
N ASP A 113 3.65 2.62 15.82
CA ASP A 113 2.91 1.89 16.87
C ASP A 113 1.48 1.54 16.43
N ALA A 114 0.89 2.36 15.55
CA ALA A 114 -0.42 2.12 14.96
C ALA A 114 -0.48 0.90 14.01
N ALA A 115 0.66 0.34 13.60
CA ALA A 115 0.71 -0.79 12.70
C ALA A 115 0.77 -2.12 13.44
N SER A 116 -0.13 -3.04 13.09
CA SER A 116 -0.24 -4.37 13.67
C SER A 116 0.50 -5.42 12.87
N PHE A 117 1.18 -6.34 13.56
CA PHE A 117 1.86 -7.49 12.95
C PHE A 117 0.86 -8.55 12.47
N VAL A 118 1.08 -9.08 11.26
CA VAL A 118 0.25 -10.12 10.63
C VAL A 118 1.14 -11.15 9.94
N ALA A 119 0.92 -12.43 10.23
CA ALA A 119 1.45 -13.53 9.43
C ALA A 119 0.58 -13.67 8.17
N VAL A 120 1.11 -13.27 7.00
CA VAL A 120 0.38 -13.31 5.72
C VAL A 120 0.42 -14.72 5.13
N ASP A 121 1.59 -15.34 5.10
CA ASP A 121 1.81 -16.72 4.69
C ASP A 121 3.10 -17.24 5.33
N GLU A 122 2.94 -17.99 6.42
CA GLU A 122 4.09 -18.54 7.15
C GLU A 122 4.86 -19.59 6.34
N SER A 123 4.21 -20.28 5.42
CA SER A 123 4.87 -21.29 4.58
C SER A 123 5.82 -20.66 3.57
N GLU A 124 5.51 -19.45 3.12
CA GLU A 124 6.38 -18.64 2.25
C GLU A 124 7.29 -17.69 3.05
N GLY A 125 7.18 -17.66 4.39
CA GLY A 125 7.90 -16.71 5.25
C GLY A 125 7.46 -15.25 5.02
N ARG A 126 6.18 -15.03 4.73
CA ARG A 126 5.65 -13.71 4.42
C ARG A 126 4.87 -13.13 5.59
N TYR A 127 5.32 -11.98 6.06
CA TYR A 127 4.77 -11.25 7.20
C TYR A 127 4.51 -9.80 6.81
N ALA A 128 3.61 -9.14 7.53
CA ALA A 128 3.34 -7.72 7.30
C ALA A 128 3.11 -6.95 8.61
N PHE A 129 3.36 -5.64 8.54
CA PHE A 129 2.81 -4.65 9.47
C PHE A 129 1.75 -3.84 8.74
N ARG A 130 0.54 -3.75 9.30
CA ARG A 130 -0.62 -3.11 8.66
C ARG A 130 -1.25 -2.06 9.54
N ALA A 131 -1.64 -0.95 8.92
CA ALA A 131 -2.50 0.06 9.52
C ALA A 131 -3.65 0.37 8.55
N GLU A 132 -4.90 0.23 8.99
CA GLU A 132 -6.08 0.52 8.18
C GLU A 132 -6.63 1.89 8.55
N CYS A 133 -6.09 2.95 7.94
CA CYS A 133 -6.53 4.34 8.14
C CYS A 133 -6.59 4.76 9.62
N VAL A 134 -5.55 4.44 10.39
CA VAL A 134 -5.48 4.81 11.82
C VAL A 134 -5.12 6.29 11.94
N VAL A 135 -5.97 7.06 12.61
CA VAL A 135 -5.76 8.49 12.85
C VAL A 135 -5.55 8.71 14.35
N GLU A 136 -4.38 9.18 14.73
CA GLU A 136 -3.99 9.53 16.09
C GLU A 136 -3.20 10.83 16.08
N ASP A 137 -3.54 11.79 16.96
CA ASP A 137 -2.83 13.06 17.12
C ASP A 137 -2.56 13.82 15.81
N ASP A 138 -3.56 13.92 14.92
CA ASP A 138 -3.44 14.54 13.58
C ASP A 138 -2.46 13.82 12.63
N VAL A 139 -2.15 12.57 12.91
CA VAL A 139 -1.33 11.70 12.06
C VAL A 139 -2.19 10.56 11.51
N LEU A 140 -2.17 10.39 10.20
CA LEU A 140 -2.76 9.25 9.51
C LEU A 140 -1.67 8.21 9.26
N THR A 141 -1.84 7.01 9.81
CA THR A 141 -1.05 5.83 9.45
C THR A 141 -1.93 4.92 8.60
N ASN A 142 -1.46 4.58 7.41
CA ASN A 142 -2.22 3.78 6.45
C ASN A 142 -1.32 2.92 5.56
N GLY A 143 -1.82 1.74 5.17
CA GLY A 143 -1.13 0.84 4.25
C GLY A 143 -0.47 -0.35 4.93
N GLU A 144 0.47 -0.96 4.24
CA GLU A 144 1.18 -2.12 4.75
C GLU A 144 2.66 -2.12 4.37
N LEU A 145 3.48 -2.71 5.24
CA LEU A 145 4.86 -3.08 4.97
C LEU A 145 4.92 -4.61 4.97
N VAL A 146 5.26 -5.19 3.82
CA VAL A 146 5.37 -6.65 3.65
C VAL A 146 6.83 -7.06 3.70
N CYS A 147 7.12 -8.13 4.44
CA CYS A 147 8.44 -8.70 4.63
C CYS A 147 8.49 -10.14 4.16
N TRP A 148 9.58 -10.53 3.52
CA TRP A 148 9.88 -11.92 3.20
C TRP A 148 11.11 -12.37 3.98
N VAL A 149 10.92 -13.44 4.72
CA VAL A 149 11.89 -14.02 5.65
C VAL A 149 12.25 -15.42 5.17
N ALA A 150 13.53 -15.67 5.07
CA ALA A 150 14.11 -16.94 4.70
C ALA A 150 14.25 -17.88 5.87
N GLU A 151 14.54 -19.16 5.59
CA GLU A 151 14.89 -20.14 6.63
C GLU A 151 16.02 -19.58 7.52
N GLY A 152 15.85 -19.72 8.84
CA GLY A 152 16.75 -19.14 9.83
C GLY A 152 16.42 -17.69 10.23
N GLY A 153 15.26 -17.16 9.85
CA GLY A 153 14.80 -15.82 10.26
C GLY A 153 15.50 -14.67 9.53
N ILE A 154 16.02 -14.90 8.33
CA ILE A 154 16.77 -13.89 7.56
C ILE A 154 15.82 -13.05 6.72
N LEU A 155 15.66 -11.77 7.08
CA LEU A 155 14.91 -10.79 6.26
C LEU A 155 15.68 -10.49 4.97
N TYR A 156 15.06 -10.71 3.81
CA TYR A 156 15.71 -10.50 2.51
C TYR A 156 14.94 -9.61 1.54
N LYS A 157 13.65 -9.40 1.78
CA LYS A 157 12.86 -8.52 0.94
C LYS A 157 11.89 -7.73 1.81
N VAL A 158 11.72 -6.46 1.49
CA VAL A 158 10.75 -5.54 2.09
C VAL A 158 10.05 -4.81 0.96
N ASP A 159 8.72 -4.75 1.04
CA ASP A 159 7.86 -3.94 0.18
C ASP A 159 7.06 -3.02 1.08
N ASN A 160 7.43 -1.74 1.12
CA ASN A 160 6.87 -0.77 2.05
C ASN A 160 5.91 0.18 1.35
N HIS A 161 4.64 0.01 1.61
CA HIS A 161 3.55 0.94 1.31
C HIS A 161 2.86 1.45 2.58
N LEU A 162 3.50 1.28 3.75
CA LEU A 162 3.02 1.84 5.01
C LEU A 162 3.43 3.31 5.08
N SER A 163 2.44 4.19 5.05
CA SER A 163 2.65 5.64 5.04
C SER A 163 2.23 6.28 6.36
N VAL A 164 2.97 7.31 6.74
CA VAL A 164 2.66 8.20 7.88
C VAL A 164 2.53 9.61 7.34
N SER A 165 1.35 10.19 7.51
CA SER A 165 1.01 11.50 6.94
C SER A 165 0.47 12.43 7.99
N THR A 166 0.80 13.71 7.93
CA THR A 166 0.33 14.72 8.87
C THR A 166 -0.94 15.41 8.36
N LEU A 167 -1.79 15.85 9.28
CA LEU A 167 -3.00 16.61 8.94
C LEU A 167 -2.60 17.90 8.20
N HIS A 168 -3.06 18.02 6.97
CA HIS A 168 -2.90 19.25 6.17
C HIS A 168 -4.06 20.21 6.39
N GLY A 169 -5.25 19.71 6.59
CA GLY A 169 -6.45 20.51 6.81
C GLY A 169 -7.72 19.67 6.86
N ASN A 170 -8.84 20.36 7.09
CA ASN A 170 -10.15 19.72 7.11
C ASN A 170 -10.96 20.14 5.88
N ALA A 171 -11.67 19.19 5.31
CA ALA A 171 -12.58 19.41 4.20
C ALA A 171 -13.96 18.76 4.50
N ALA A 172 -15.02 19.30 3.93
CA ALA A 172 -16.33 18.68 4.06
C ALA A 172 -16.33 17.32 3.35
N VAL A 173 -16.76 16.29 4.05
CA VAL A 173 -16.83 14.90 3.54
C VAL A 173 -18.29 14.49 3.47
N ILE A 174 -18.69 13.91 2.35
CA ILE A 174 -20.04 13.38 2.15
C ILE A 174 -20.28 12.13 3.02
N SER A 175 -21.52 11.73 3.16
CA SER A 175 -21.88 10.47 3.82
C SER A 175 -21.65 9.27 2.90
N SER A 176 -21.54 8.05 3.45
CA SER A 176 -21.48 6.82 2.66
C SER A 176 -22.77 6.59 1.84
N GLN A 177 -23.92 7.06 2.33
CA GLN A 177 -25.17 7.04 1.59
C GLN A 177 -25.11 7.94 0.34
N GLU A 178 -24.60 9.16 0.48
CA GLU A 178 -24.44 10.06 -0.67
C GLU A 178 -23.38 9.51 -1.66
N ALA A 179 -22.31 8.90 -1.15
CA ALA A 179 -21.31 8.24 -2.01
C ALA A 179 -21.92 7.08 -2.80
N TYR A 180 -22.80 6.29 -2.19
CA TYR A 180 -23.54 5.23 -2.90
C TYR A 180 -24.45 5.81 -3.98
N GLU A 181 -25.14 6.92 -3.73
CA GLU A 181 -25.96 7.60 -4.74
C GLU A 181 -25.12 8.11 -5.90
N ARG A 182 -23.90 8.64 -5.62
CA ARG A 182 -22.93 9.02 -6.66
C ARG A 182 -22.44 7.80 -7.46
N LEU A 183 -22.17 6.67 -6.79
CA LEU A 183 -21.83 5.40 -7.45
C LEU A 183 -22.94 4.96 -8.41
N CYS A 184 -24.18 4.94 -7.96
CA CYS A 184 -25.33 4.56 -8.78
C CYS A 184 -25.57 5.50 -9.98
N ALA A 185 -25.17 6.79 -9.83
CA ALA A 185 -25.21 7.78 -10.89
C ALA A 185 -24.00 7.71 -11.86
N GLY A 186 -23.10 6.74 -11.69
CA GLY A 186 -21.91 6.59 -12.51
C GLY A 186 -20.77 7.58 -12.21
N ARG A 187 -20.78 8.20 -11.03
CA ARG A 187 -19.76 9.16 -10.58
C ARG A 187 -18.72 8.47 -9.71
N PHE A 188 -17.88 7.62 -10.31
CA PHE A 188 -16.83 6.86 -9.64
C PHE A 188 -15.57 6.76 -10.51
N SER A 189 -14.45 6.30 -9.93
CA SER A 189 -13.23 6.12 -10.70
C SER A 189 -13.31 4.88 -11.58
N TRP A 190 -12.94 5.04 -12.85
CA TRP A 190 -12.88 3.94 -13.83
C TRP A 190 -11.54 3.18 -13.80
N ARG A 191 -10.57 3.57 -12.99
CA ARG A 191 -9.21 3.00 -13.05
C ARG A 191 -9.19 1.50 -12.76
N ASP A 192 -10.06 1.04 -11.85
CA ASP A 192 -10.06 -0.34 -11.35
C ASP A 192 -11.32 -1.13 -11.73
N VAL A 193 -12.17 -0.58 -12.57
CA VAL A 193 -13.35 -1.30 -13.05
C VAL A 193 -12.90 -2.28 -14.13
N PRO A 194 -12.94 -3.62 -13.87
CA PRO A 194 -12.71 -4.61 -14.90
C PRO A 194 -13.63 -4.32 -16.06
N MET A 195 -13.13 -4.40 -17.28
CA MET A 195 -13.85 -4.02 -18.50
C MET A 195 -15.28 -4.55 -18.49
N PHE A 196 -16.24 -3.72 -18.13
CA PHE A 196 -17.68 -3.95 -18.29
C PHE A 196 -18.08 -4.22 -19.77
N ASN A 197 -17.12 -4.14 -20.69
CA ASN A 197 -17.35 -4.20 -22.12
C ASN A 197 -17.79 -5.57 -22.67
N TYR A 198 -17.71 -6.63 -21.86
CA TYR A 198 -18.02 -7.97 -22.41
C TYR A 198 -19.25 -8.65 -21.83
N LEU A 199 -19.72 -8.24 -20.67
CA LEU A 199 -20.91 -8.82 -20.05
C LEU A 199 -21.66 -7.67 -19.39
N SER A 200 -22.72 -7.17 -20.02
CA SER A 200 -23.64 -6.22 -19.39
C SER A 200 -24.25 -6.90 -18.16
N PRO A 201 -23.80 -6.67 -16.94
CA PRO A 201 -24.37 -7.27 -15.76
C PRO A 201 -25.82 -6.80 -15.65
N ARG A 202 -26.75 -7.73 -15.45
CA ARG A 202 -28.16 -7.38 -15.21
C ARG A 202 -28.31 -6.71 -13.85
N GLN A 203 -27.41 -7.04 -12.91
CA GLN A 203 -27.48 -6.58 -11.55
C GLN A 203 -26.05 -6.55 -10.94
N VAL A 204 -25.68 -5.40 -10.41
CA VAL A 204 -24.44 -5.23 -9.63
C VAL A 204 -24.82 -5.10 -8.15
N ARG A 205 -24.23 -5.92 -7.31
CA ARG A 205 -24.42 -5.92 -5.85
C ARG A 205 -23.29 -5.15 -5.21
N VAL A 206 -23.62 -4.28 -4.27
CA VAL A 206 -22.65 -3.55 -3.42
C VAL A 206 -22.62 -4.25 -2.08
N THR A 207 -21.55 -5.02 -1.85
CA THR A 207 -21.44 -5.93 -0.70
C THR A 207 -20.72 -5.31 0.48
N ASP A 208 -19.86 -4.30 0.24
CA ASP A 208 -19.15 -3.59 1.30
C ASP A 208 -18.92 -2.12 0.90
N CYS A 209 -18.77 -1.27 1.91
CA CYS A 209 -18.43 0.15 1.77
C CYS A 209 -17.55 0.57 2.94
N LYS A 210 -16.32 0.98 2.63
CA LYS A 210 -15.35 1.47 3.62
C LYS A 210 -14.91 2.88 3.29
N LEU A 211 -14.62 3.67 4.31
CA LEU A 211 -13.87 4.92 4.14
C LEU A 211 -12.38 4.57 4.14
N GLU A 212 -11.70 4.99 3.10
CA GLU A 212 -10.28 4.79 2.87
C GLU A 212 -9.62 6.13 2.53
N TYR A 213 -8.29 6.16 2.50
CA TYR A 213 -7.53 7.31 2.04
C TYR A 213 -6.71 6.94 0.81
N MET A 214 -6.83 7.73 -0.25
CA MET A 214 -6.04 7.55 -1.47
C MET A 214 -5.07 8.70 -1.65
N THR A 215 -3.83 8.35 -1.98
CA THR A 215 -2.78 9.32 -2.26
C THR A 215 -2.85 9.82 -3.69
N ASP A 216 -2.81 11.12 -3.88
CA ASP A 216 -2.66 11.72 -5.20
C ASP A 216 -1.16 11.93 -5.56
N ASN A 217 -0.89 12.39 -6.79
CA ASN A 217 0.48 12.64 -7.27
C ASN A 217 1.17 13.86 -6.62
N LYS A 218 0.54 14.49 -5.64
CA LYS A 218 1.09 15.61 -4.85
C LYS A 218 1.28 15.25 -3.38
N GLY A 219 1.09 13.98 -3.03
CA GLY A 219 1.21 13.46 -1.67
C GLY A 219 0.01 13.76 -0.76
N PHE A 220 -1.12 14.22 -1.30
CA PHE A 220 -2.33 14.38 -0.51
C PHE A 220 -3.07 13.05 -0.37
N HIS A 221 -3.32 12.67 0.87
CA HIS A 221 -4.18 11.54 1.23
C HIS A 221 -5.60 12.08 1.42
N GLN A 222 -6.46 11.78 0.47
CA GLN A 222 -7.84 12.27 0.40
C GLN A 222 -8.80 11.13 0.75
N PRO A 223 -9.85 11.40 1.55
CA PRO A 223 -10.83 10.40 1.88
C PRO A 223 -11.63 9.98 0.63
N VAL A 224 -11.83 8.69 0.48
CA VAL A 224 -12.65 8.07 -0.56
C VAL A 224 -13.52 7.00 0.05
N TYR A 225 -14.69 6.74 -0.53
CA TYR A 225 -15.46 5.56 -0.20
C TYR A 225 -15.11 4.44 -1.18
N LEU A 226 -14.49 3.38 -0.67
CA LEU A 226 -14.20 2.16 -1.40
C LEU A 226 -15.40 1.22 -1.33
N PHE A 227 -15.95 0.88 -2.47
CA PHE A 227 -17.05 -0.05 -2.59
C PHE A 227 -16.57 -1.39 -3.13
N THR A 228 -16.96 -2.48 -2.47
CA THR A 228 -16.80 -3.84 -3.00
C THR A 228 -18.05 -4.22 -3.77
N LEU A 229 -17.83 -4.64 -4.99
CA LEU A 229 -18.89 -4.94 -5.96
C LEU A 229 -18.81 -6.41 -6.38
N SER A 230 -19.97 -7.02 -6.65
CA SER A 230 -20.07 -8.35 -7.25
C SER A 230 -21.21 -8.42 -8.25
N ASP A 231 -21.14 -9.34 -9.19
CA ASP A 231 -22.24 -9.66 -10.09
C ASP A 231 -22.50 -11.18 -10.17
N GLU A 232 -23.60 -11.55 -10.80
CA GLU A 232 -23.98 -12.96 -10.94
C GLU A 232 -23.01 -13.78 -11.81
N ASN A 233 -22.23 -13.11 -12.68
CA ASN A 233 -21.29 -13.77 -13.58
C ASN A 233 -19.91 -13.93 -12.95
N ASP A 234 -19.53 -13.03 -12.05
CA ASP A 234 -18.21 -13.03 -11.37
C ASP A 234 -18.07 -14.25 -10.44
N ALA A 235 -19.15 -14.64 -9.78
CA ALA A 235 -19.18 -15.83 -8.93
C ALA A 235 -18.88 -17.12 -9.73
N ALA A 236 -19.27 -17.17 -11.00
CA ALA A 236 -19.06 -18.32 -11.87
C ALA A 236 -17.68 -18.34 -12.56
N LEU A 237 -17.09 -17.18 -12.81
CA LEU A 237 -15.86 -17.06 -13.63
C LEU A 237 -14.58 -16.90 -12.81
N ARG A 238 -14.64 -16.35 -11.58
CA ARG A 238 -13.47 -15.97 -10.79
C ARG A 238 -13.42 -16.50 -9.36
N GLY A 239 -14.25 -17.45 -9.01
CA GLY A 239 -14.27 -18.00 -7.65
C GLY A 239 -14.84 -17.07 -6.59
N GLY A 240 -15.65 -16.07 -6.99
CA GLY A 240 -16.38 -15.21 -6.06
C GLY A 240 -15.61 -14.01 -5.51
N THR A 241 -14.46 -13.67 -6.08
CA THR A 241 -13.77 -12.43 -5.72
C THR A 241 -14.44 -11.25 -6.42
N GLY A 242 -15.17 -10.43 -5.67
CA GLY A 242 -15.70 -9.16 -6.14
C GLY A 242 -14.59 -8.22 -6.63
N TRP A 243 -14.97 -7.12 -7.25
CA TRP A 243 -14.04 -6.02 -7.60
C TRP A 243 -14.33 -4.80 -6.74
N THR A 244 -13.36 -3.90 -6.68
CA THR A 244 -13.50 -2.65 -5.94
C THR A 244 -13.57 -1.45 -6.87
N THR A 245 -14.26 -0.41 -6.44
CA THR A 245 -14.22 0.92 -7.05
C THR A 245 -14.35 1.97 -5.96
N PHE A 246 -13.93 3.19 -6.26
CA PHE A 246 -14.01 4.24 -5.26
C PHE A 246 -14.75 5.49 -5.76
N VAL A 247 -15.38 6.16 -4.80
CA VAL A 247 -16.03 7.45 -4.98
C VAL A 247 -15.31 8.49 -4.13
N PRO A 248 -14.82 9.60 -4.71
CA PRO A 248 -14.24 10.68 -3.92
C PRO A 248 -15.21 11.16 -2.84
N ALA A 249 -14.73 11.23 -1.60
CA ALA A 249 -15.58 11.58 -0.46
C ALA A 249 -15.64 13.09 -0.19
N LEU A 250 -14.77 13.90 -0.80
CA LEU A 250 -14.82 15.35 -0.64
C LEU A 250 -16.10 15.91 -1.25
N ALA A 251 -16.77 16.78 -0.50
CA ALA A 251 -17.87 17.55 -0.99
C ALA A 251 -17.34 18.57 -2.00
N GLY A 252 -17.77 18.46 -3.26
CA GLY A 252 -17.42 19.38 -4.35
C GLY A 252 -18.20 20.68 -4.29
#